data_0f43a6bd52d47df0f13684d9b0613e9e
#
_entry.id   0f43a6bd52d47df0f13684d9b0613e9e
#
_cell.length_a   1.000
_cell.length_b   1.000
_cell.length_c   1.000
_cell.angle_alpha   90.00
_cell.angle_beta   90.00
_cell.angle_gamma   90.00
#
_symmetry.space_group_name_H-M   'P 1'
#
loop_
_entity.id
_entity.type
_entity.pdbx_description
1 polymer ?
#
loop_
_entity_poly.entity_id
_entity_poly.type
_entity_poly.pdbx_seq_one_letter_code
_entity_poly.pdbx_strand_id
1 'polypeptide(L)'
;MAVSASAEIEMQLSGSAGDWTAVTSDARRQGPITAKYGILSSEPMRFVGDVGTLNFELDNSEGNSAKMLGYYAPDHACCLTGFDIGTPTRLSITYSGSTFYKFTGRLDSVEPVPGRYRDRRTVCQALDWFGDADAFKLRLLEVQVNKRADEALDAIVSSMTKRPSASSLSAGQETFAYCLDNSRDETTTVLRELKKLMDSELGYCYVVGDQSTGGLLKFDSRHVRPMNHTLTACLTDTDLVDAQVSRRTSNLFNQVRLVAHPREVDDSASVLFTLQSTPQMAPSTSMVITGRYSDPGQRGLSRVGGASMIAPCPATDYTMNSAEDGGGTDLTTNFTVAASYGGNSVQYEVANLGAVPGYITLLQARGRGLYDREPVAAEQVSESSVDLYGERVLTFDMPYNDDPLVAADFAGYLIGVLPTPSTRLEQVEFIGNVSDELMTAGLVVEPGARVKLTEAVTGIASEFFVQGCEVVLAVDGTIHFKWYVAPASSALYWILGIEGASELDETTILGY
;
A
#
# COMPACT_ATOMS: atom_id res chain seq x y z
N MET A 1 -32.21 -4.20 25.23
CA MET A 1 -32.84 -4.15 23.89
C MET A 1 -31.70 -4.25 22.88
N ALA A 2 -31.87 -5.04 21.83
CA ALA A 2 -30.82 -5.10 20.80
C ALA A 2 -30.61 -3.73 20.17
N VAL A 3 -29.37 -3.34 20.04
CA VAL A 3 -28.93 -2.06 19.45
C VAL A 3 -29.11 -2.14 17.92
N SER A 4 -29.66 -1.08 17.31
CA SER A 4 -29.91 -1.03 15.88
C SER A 4 -29.05 0.05 15.22
N ALA A 5 -28.35 -0.32 14.17
CA ALA A 5 -27.61 0.61 13.30
C ALA A 5 -28.11 0.43 11.84
N SER A 6 -28.00 1.49 11.04
CA SER A 6 -28.36 1.45 9.62
C SER A 6 -27.09 1.35 8.77
N ALA A 7 -27.00 0.32 7.92
CA ALA A 7 -25.90 0.15 6.98
C ALA A 7 -26.36 0.50 5.57
N GLU A 8 -25.51 1.21 4.82
CA GLU A 8 -25.77 1.62 3.44
C GLU A 8 -24.61 1.27 2.52
N ILE A 9 -24.93 0.66 1.37
CA ILE A 9 -24.04 0.54 0.22
C ILE A 9 -24.42 1.62 -0.77
N GLU A 10 -23.46 2.43 -1.17
CA GLU A 10 -23.65 3.52 -2.08
C GLU A 10 -22.66 3.46 -3.23
N MET A 11 -23.09 3.89 -4.41
CA MET A 11 -22.29 3.92 -5.63
C MET A 11 -22.31 5.30 -6.27
N GLN A 12 -21.21 5.72 -6.86
CA GLN A 12 -21.10 6.98 -7.59
C GLN A 12 -21.35 6.72 -9.09
N LEU A 13 -22.61 6.74 -9.49
CA LEU A 13 -23.06 6.35 -10.82
C LEU A 13 -22.90 7.46 -11.87
N SER A 14 -23.00 8.72 -11.46
CA SER A 14 -22.92 9.88 -12.37
C SER A 14 -21.50 10.25 -12.80
N GLY A 15 -20.48 9.67 -12.16
CA GLY A 15 -19.07 10.09 -12.32
C GLY A 15 -18.76 11.47 -11.70
N SER A 16 -19.75 12.15 -11.12
CA SER A 16 -19.56 13.44 -10.44
C SER A 16 -19.17 13.21 -8.99
N ALA A 17 -18.13 13.90 -8.52
CA ALA A 17 -17.66 13.78 -7.16
C ALA A 17 -18.79 14.20 -6.17
N GLY A 18 -19.04 13.34 -5.17
CA GLY A 18 -20.04 13.60 -4.12
C GLY A 18 -21.47 13.19 -4.44
N ASP A 19 -21.77 12.71 -5.66
CA ASP A 19 -23.09 12.21 -6.03
C ASP A 19 -23.20 10.70 -5.79
N TRP A 20 -23.56 10.33 -4.56
CA TRP A 20 -23.68 8.94 -4.13
C TRP A 20 -25.14 8.47 -4.16
N THR A 21 -25.36 7.34 -4.80
CA THR A 21 -26.67 6.70 -4.92
C THR A 21 -26.69 5.42 -4.07
N ALA A 22 -27.64 5.32 -3.15
CA ALA A 22 -27.83 4.14 -2.32
C ALA A 22 -28.43 2.99 -3.15
N VAL A 23 -27.77 1.82 -3.07
CA VAL A 23 -28.23 0.56 -3.70
C VAL A 23 -28.59 -0.48 -2.64
N THR A 24 -28.64 -0.11 -1.39
CA THR A 24 -28.87 -0.97 -0.24
C THR A 24 -30.18 -1.74 -0.31
N SER A 25 -31.24 -1.14 -0.85
CA SER A 25 -32.54 -1.79 -1.02
C SER A 25 -32.48 -3.02 -1.91
N ASP A 26 -31.56 -3.03 -2.86
CA ASP A 26 -31.36 -4.09 -3.84
C ASP A 26 -30.25 -5.05 -3.43
N ALA A 27 -29.51 -4.72 -2.38
CA ALA A 27 -28.51 -5.62 -1.83
C ALA A 27 -29.19 -6.85 -1.25
N ARG A 28 -28.90 -8.02 -1.84
CA ARG A 28 -29.51 -9.28 -1.41
C ARG A 28 -28.99 -9.69 -0.04
N ARG A 29 -29.91 -9.73 0.91
CA ARG A 29 -29.63 -10.20 2.27
C ARG A 29 -29.64 -11.73 2.40
N GLN A 30 -29.53 -12.47 1.30
CA GLN A 30 -29.38 -13.93 1.30
C GLN A 30 -27.93 -14.38 1.47
N GLY A 31 -26.97 -13.47 1.19
CA GLY A 31 -25.56 -13.60 1.53
C GLY A 31 -25.12 -12.44 2.41
N PRO A 32 -24.10 -12.64 3.25
CA PRO A 32 -23.58 -11.55 4.07
C PRO A 32 -22.92 -10.49 3.20
N ILE A 33 -23.02 -9.23 3.61
CA ILE A 33 -22.18 -8.14 3.08
C ILE A 33 -20.92 -8.12 3.92
N THR A 34 -19.76 -8.27 3.31
CA THR A 34 -18.49 -8.38 4.03
C THR A 34 -17.50 -7.34 3.54
N ALA A 35 -17.04 -6.49 4.45
CA ALA A 35 -15.94 -5.55 4.22
C ALA A 35 -14.71 -5.99 5.02
N LYS A 36 -13.54 -5.99 4.38
CA LYS A 36 -12.24 -6.32 4.99
C LYS A 36 -11.22 -5.26 4.61
N TYR A 37 -10.42 -4.78 5.56
CA TYR A 37 -9.41 -3.77 5.31
C TYR A 37 -8.31 -3.76 6.39
N GLY A 38 -7.17 -3.16 6.07
CA GLY A 38 -5.98 -3.16 6.91
C GLY A 38 -5.13 -4.42 6.75
N ILE A 39 -4.35 -4.77 7.75
CA ILE A 39 -3.48 -5.95 7.75
C ILE A 39 -4.27 -7.12 8.34
N LEU A 40 -4.70 -8.05 7.50
CA LEU A 40 -5.55 -9.19 7.88
C LEU A 40 -4.72 -10.38 8.40
N SER A 41 -3.73 -10.09 9.23
CA SER A 41 -2.81 -11.07 9.79
C SER A 41 -2.27 -10.60 11.14
N SER A 42 -1.94 -11.55 12.00
CA SER A 42 -1.21 -11.32 13.26
C SER A 42 0.29 -11.61 13.13
N GLU A 43 0.79 -11.90 11.93
CA GLU A 43 2.21 -12.18 11.71
C GLU A 43 3.06 -10.95 12.01
N PRO A 44 4.19 -11.13 12.73
CA PRO A 44 5.16 -10.07 12.91
C PRO A 44 5.78 -9.69 11.55
N MET A 45 6.28 -8.48 11.42
CA MET A 45 6.95 -8.00 10.20
C MET A 45 6.04 -7.87 8.97
N ARG A 46 4.75 -7.68 9.19
CA ARG A 46 3.82 -7.37 8.13
C ARG A 46 3.35 -5.92 8.29
N PHE A 47 3.87 -5.06 7.44
CA PHE A 47 3.77 -3.62 7.57
C PHE A 47 2.76 -2.97 6.60
N VAL A 48 2.43 -3.64 5.51
CA VAL A 48 1.49 -3.12 4.51
C VAL A 48 0.19 -3.90 4.57
N GLY A 49 -0.91 -3.18 4.58
CA GLY A 49 -2.25 -3.73 4.54
C GLY A 49 -2.48 -4.63 3.33
N ASP A 50 -3.39 -5.56 3.49
CA ASP A 50 -3.93 -6.32 2.36
C ASP A 50 -4.80 -5.41 1.49
N VAL A 51 -5.02 -5.80 0.24
CA VAL A 51 -6.02 -5.14 -0.61
C VAL A 51 -7.38 -5.31 0.05
N GLY A 52 -7.98 -4.21 0.49
CA GLY A 52 -9.29 -4.25 1.13
C GLY A 52 -10.37 -4.66 0.13
N THR A 53 -11.37 -5.40 0.62
CA THR A 53 -12.45 -5.93 -0.22
C THR A 53 -13.82 -5.63 0.38
N LEU A 54 -14.79 -5.31 -0.48
CA LEU A 54 -16.21 -5.28 -0.13
C LEU A 54 -16.95 -6.25 -1.07
N ASN A 55 -17.55 -7.29 -0.48
CA ASN A 55 -18.31 -8.29 -1.20
C ASN A 55 -19.79 -8.18 -0.86
N PHE A 56 -20.65 -8.15 -1.86
CA PHE A 56 -22.11 -8.07 -1.71
C PHE A 56 -22.84 -8.59 -2.97
N GLU A 57 -24.13 -8.83 -2.83
CA GLU A 57 -24.98 -9.29 -3.94
C GLU A 57 -26.12 -8.29 -4.17
N LEU A 58 -26.47 -8.04 -5.44
CA LEU A 58 -27.59 -7.19 -5.84
C LEU A 58 -28.69 -8.03 -6.49
N ASP A 59 -29.95 -7.71 -6.21
CA ASP A 59 -31.10 -8.36 -6.85
C ASP A 59 -31.22 -7.91 -8.31
N ASN A 60 -30.92 -8.83 -9.24
CA ASN A 60 -31.00 -8.60 -10.68
C ASN A 60 -32.28 -9.15 -11.32
N SER A 61 -33.28 -9.45 -10.49
CA SER A 61 -34.62 -9.85 -10.92
C SER A 61 -35.54 -8.63 -11.03
N GLU A 62 -36.80 -8.84 -11.44
CA GLU A 62 -37.86 -7.82 -11.40
C GLU A 62 -38.29 -7.43 -9.95
N GLY A 63 -37.67 -8.04 -8.93
CA GLY A 63 -37.85 -7.72 -7.52
C GLY A 63 -37.08 -6.47 -7.05
N ASN A 64 -36.10 -6.01 -7.82
CA ASN A 64 -35.28 -4.86 -7.49
C ASN A 64 -36.08 -3.53 -7.44
N SER A 65 -35.45 -2.47 -6.99
CA SER A 65 -36.05 -1.14 -6.83
C SER A 65 -36.65 -0.58 -8.13
N ALA A 66 -36.01 -0.87 -9.28
CA ALA A 66 -36.43 -0.41 -10.60
C ALA A 66 -37.54 -1.29 -11.22
N LYS A 67 -37.82 -2.47 -10.66
CA LYS A 67 -38.72 -3.48 -11.22
C LYS A 67 -38.31 -3.96 -12.63
N MET A 68 -37.01 -3.97 -12.91
CA MET A 68 -36.43 -4.29 -14.21
C MET A 68 -35.50 -5.49 -14.13
N LEU A 69 -35.75 -6.49 -15.00
CA LEU A 69 -34.82 -7.60 -15.18
C LEU A 69 -33.50 -7.08 -15.78
N GLY A 70 -32.36 -7.55 -15.27
CA GLY A 70 -31.04 -7.17 -15.80
C GLY A 70 -30.58 -5.78 -15.37
N TYR A 71 -31.18 -5.19 -14.34
CA TYR A 71 -30.85 -3.84 -13.85
C TYR A 71 -29.40 -3.70 -13.36
N TYR A 72 -28.80 -4.80 -12.92
CA TYR A 72 -27.40 -4.88 -12.51
C TYR A 72 -26.56 -5.82 -13.41
N ALA A 73 -26.80 -5.75 -14.72
CA ALA A 73 -26.02 -6.48 -15.73
C ALA A 73 -25.48 -5.47 -16.77
N PRO A 74 -24.20 -5.16 -16.81
CA PRO A 74 -23.64 -4.06 -17.63
C PRO A 74 -24.03 -4.08 -19.10
N ASP A 75 -24.13 -5.26 -19.73
CA ASP A 75 -24.49 -5.39 -21.16
C ASP A 75 -26.01 -5.46 -21.41
N HIS A 76 -26.83 -5.36 -20.38
CA HIS A 76 -28.26 -5.44 -20.53
C HIS A 76 -28.89 -4.08 -20.86
N ALA A 77 -29.90 -4.05 -21.74
CA ALA A 77 -30.57 -2.83 -22.16
C ALA A 77 -31.22 -2.01 -21.02
N CYS A 78 -31.57 -2.68 -19.91
CA CYS A 78 -32.13 -2.07 -18.71
C CYS A 78 -31.09 -1.82 -17.62
N CYS A 79 -29.79 -1.92 -17.94
CA CYS A 79 -28.75 -1.72 -16.94
C CYS A 79 -28.83 -0.32 -16.32
N LEU A 80 -28.64 -0.25 -15.01
CA LEU A 80 -28.50 1.00 -14.26
C LEU A 80 -27.38 1.85 -14.88
N THR A 81 -27.71 3.05 -15.32
CA THR A 81 -26.74 3.95 -15.97
C THR A 81 -25.58 4.24 -15.02
N GLY A 82 -24.34 4.00 -15.48
CA GLY A 82 -23.12 4.20 -14.71
C GLY A 82 -22.73 3.00 -13.84
N PHE A 83 -23.47 1.91 -13.85
CA PHE A 83 -23.11 0.67 -13.15
C PHE A 83 -22.20 -0.19 -14.03
N ASP A 84 -20.91 -0.22 -13.70
CA ASP A 84 -19.89 -0.99 -14.41
C ASP A 84 -18.64 -1.18 -13.51
N ILE A 85 -17.68 -1.95 -14.00
CA ILE A 85 -16.34 -2.06 -13.40
C ILE A 85 -15.72 -0.67 -13.22
N GLY A 86 -15.06 -0.44 -12.09
CA GLY A 86 -14.45 0.84 -11.76
C GLY A 86 -15.39 1.86 -11.11
N THR A 87 -16.70 1.56 -10.98
CA THR A 87 -17.65 2.42 -10.28
C THR A 87 -17.24 2.57 -8.81
N PRO A 88 -17.05 3.80 -8.30
CA PRO A 88 -16.76 4.02 -6.90
C PRO A 88 -17.90 3.51 -6.02
N THR A 89 -17.53 2.78 -4.98
CA THR A 89 -18.47 2.09 -4.07
C THR A 89 -17.99 2.25 -2.64
N ARG A 90 -18.92 2.49 -1.70
CA ARG A 90 -18.61 2.58 -0.28
C ARG A 90 -19.66 1.85 0.57
N LEU A 91 -19.22 1.43 1.76
CA LEU A 91 -20.07 0.93 2.83
C LEU A 91 -20.00 1.89 4.01
N SER A 92 -21.15 2.40 4.43
CA SER A 92 -21.28 3.21 5.63
C SER A 92 -22.24 2.56 6.62
N ILE A 93 -22.04 2.85 7.92
CA ILE A 93 -22.91 2.42 9.00
C ILE A 93 -23.24 3.67 9.83
N THR A 94 -24.52 3.98 9.95
CA THR A 94 -25.00 5.10 10.75
C THR A 94 -25.52 4.59 12.09
N TYR A 95 -24.98 5.14 13.18
CA TYR A 95 -25.34 4.80 14.55
C TYR A 95 -25.34 6.04 15.43
N SER A 96 -26.37 6.21 16.27
CA SER A 96 -26.51 7.36 17.17
C SER A 96 -26.32 8.74 16.49
N GLY A 97 -26.74 8.86 15.22
CA GLY A 97 -26.62 10.10 14.44
C GLY A 97 -25.24 10.35 13.81
N SER A 98 -24.27 9.46 14.00
CA SER A 98 -22.96 9.53 13.38
C SER A 98 -22.83 8.46 12.28
N THR A 99 -22.18 8.81 11.17
CA THR A 99 -21.93 7.89 10.05
C THR A 99 -20.47 7.50 10.03
N PHE A 100 -20.22 6.19 9.98
CA PHE A 100 -18.91 5.56 9.94
C PHE A 100 -18.70 4.87 8.58
N TYR A 101 -17.69 5.29 7.84
CA TYR A 101 -17.35 4.70 6.55
C TYR A 101 -16.40 3.52 6.78
N LYS A 102 -16.90 2.28 6.57
CA LYS A 102 -16.13 1.06 6.82
C LYS A 102 -15.41 0.52 5.62
N PHE A 103 -15.76 0.99 4.44
CA PHE A 103 -15.06 0.66 3.21
C PHE A 103 -15.32 1.74 2.16
N THR A 104 -14.29 2.03 1.38
CA THR A 104 -14.41 2.86 0.18
C THR A 104 -13.44 2.34 -0.88
N GLY A 105 -13.97 2.06 -2.05
CA GLY A 105 -13.18 1.46 -3.15
C GLY A 105 -13.87 1.62 -4.49
N ARG A 106 -13.58 0.69 -5.41
CA ARG A 106 -14.16 0.63 -6.76
C ARG A 106 -14.58 -0.80 -7.08
N LEU A 107 -15.66 -0.96 -7.84
CA LEU A 107 -16.03 -2.26 -8.36
C LEU A 107 -14.91 -2.84 -9.22
N ASP A 108 -14.42 -4.01 -8.83
CA ASP A 108 -13.41 -4.79 -9.55
C ASP A 108 -14.06 -5.89 -10.37
N SER A 109 -15.05 -6.58 -9.79
CA SER A 109 -15.82 -7.58 -10.51
C SER A 109 -17.32 -7.38 -10.35
N VAL A 110 -18.02 -7.64 -11.45
CA VAL A 110 -19.48 -7.62 -11.57
C VAL A 110 -19.90 -8.90 -12.29
N GLU A 111 -20.46 -9.85 -11.56
CA GLU A 111 -20.80 -11.18 -12.07
C GLU A 111 -22.31 -11.43 -12.04
N PRO A 112 -23.05 -11.13 -13.13
CA PRO A 112 -24.47 -11.46 -13.23
C PRO A 112 -24.66 -12.98 -13.25
N VAL A 113 -25.45 -13.50 -12.31
CA VAL A 113 -25.80 -14.92 -12.22
C VAL A 113 -27.15 -15.15 -12.88
N PRO A 114 -27.21 -15.79 -14.05
CA PRO A 114 -28.48 -16.06 -14.76
C PRO A 114 -29.24 -17.23 -14.13
N GLY A 115 -29.98 -16.95 -13.08
CA GLY A 115 -30.82 -17.94 -12.42
C GLY A 115 -32.07 -18.29 -13.23
N ARG A 116 -32.42 -19.57 -13.33
CA ARG A 116 -33.62 -20.02 -14.04
C ARG A 116 -34.91 -19.86 -13.22
N TYR A 117 -34.81 -20.03 -11.92
CA TYR A 117 -35.96 -20.01 -11.01
C TYR A 117 -35.65 -19.16 -9.78
N ARG A 118 -35.76 -17.84 -9.87
CA ARG A 118 -35.68 -16.86 -8.76
C ARG A 118 -34.25 -16.50 -8.22
N ASP A 119 -33.19 -17.10 -8.69
CA ASP A 119 -31.84 -16.78 -8.21
C ASP A 119 -31.06 -15.84 -9.17
N ARG A 120 -31.77 -14.78 -9.61
CA ARG A 120 -31.20 -13.75 -10.48
C ARG A 120 -30.55 -12.68 -9.61
N ARG A 121 -29.25 -12.75 -9.52
CA ARG A 121 -28.44 -11.82 -8.73
C ARG A 121 -27.22 -11.37 -9.51
N THR A 122 -26.60 -10.33 -9.06
CA THR A 122 -25.27 -9.92 -9.50
C THR A 122 -24.35 -9.93 -8.28
N VAL A 123 -23.30 -10.73 -8.33
CA VAL A 123 -22.26 -10.78 -7.32
C VAL A 123 -21.28 -9.65 -7.62
N CYS A 124 -21.03 -8.81 -6.63
CA CYS A 124 -20.17 -7.65 -6.75
C CYS A 124 -19.01 -7.76 -5.77
N GLN A 125 -17.82 -7.46 -6.24
CA GLN A 125 -16.65 -7.22 -5.40
C GLN A 125 -16.07 -5.86 -5.72
N ALA A 126 -15.81 -5.07 -4.68
CA ALA A 126 -15.05 -3.83 -4.79
C ALA A 126 -13.72 -3.98 -4.08
N LEU A 127 -12.67 -3.35 -4.62
CA LEU A 127 -11.34 -3.25 -4.03
C LEU A 127 -11.10 -1.82 -3.57
N ASP A 128 -10.34 -1.66 -2.47
CA ASP A 128 -9.88 -0.36 -2.01
C ASP A 128 -8.76 0.20 -2.90
N TRP A 129 -8.17 1.33 -2.51
CA TRP A 129 -7.11 1.97 -3.28
C TRP A 129 -5.86 1.09 -3.49
N PHE A 130 -5.59 0.12 -2.62
CA PHE A 130 -4.48 -0.82 -2.83
C PHE A 130 -4.69 -1.70 -4.06
N GLY A 131 -5.93 -1.95 -4.49
CA GLY A 131 -6.20 -2.57 -5.78
C GLY A 131 -5.74 -1.71 -6.96
N ASP A 132 -6.01 -0.40 -6.92
CA ASP A 132 -5.49 0.55 -7.92
C ASP A 132 -3.95 0.64 -7.85
N ALA A 133 -3.35 0.59 -6.65
CA ALA A 133 -1.91 0.63 -6.42
C ALA A 133 -1.17 -0.63 -6.92
N ASP A 134 -1.78 -1.80 -6.80
CA ASP A 134 -1.21 -3.05 -7.32
C ASP A 134 -1.25 -3.12 -8.86
N ALA A 135 -2.29 -2.56 -9.46
CA ALA A 135 -2.42 -2.50 -10.92
C ALA A 135 -1.52 -1.43 -11.57
N PHE A 136 -1.21 -0.34 -10.84
CA PHE A 136 -0.47 0.79 -11.41
C PHE A 136 1.03 0.50 -11.46
N LYS A 137 1.60 0.57 -12.68
CA LYS A 137 3.05 0.39 -12.89
C LYS A 137 3.78 1.71 -12.76
N LEU A 138 4.67 1.81 -11.82
CA LEU A 138 5.52 2.96 -11.57
C LEU A 138 6.67 3.00 -12.61
N ARG A 139 6.61 3.90 -13.58
CA ARG A 139 7.58 3.93 -14.70
C ARG A 139 8.44 5.18 -14.74
N LEU A 140 7.87 6.34 -14.45
CA LEU A 140 8.48 7.65 -14.67
C LEU A 140 8.52 8.47 -13.37
N LEU A 141 8.84 7.82 -12.25
CA LEU A 141 9.13 8.50 -11.00
C LEU A 141 10.65 8.54 -10.80
N GLU A 142 11.20 9.76 -10.68
CA GLU A 142 12.62 9.96 -10.45
C GLU A 142 13.05 9.39 -9.11
N VAL A 143 14.33 9.01 -9.01
CA VAL A 143 14.94 8.61 -7.74
C VAL A 143 14.72 9.70 -6.71
N GLN A 144 14.20 9.32 -5.56
CA GLN A 144 14.04 10.21 -4.43
C GLN A 144 15.33 10.23 -3.61
N VAL A 145 15.84 11.43 -3.35
CA VAL A 145 17.15 11.65 -2.68
C VAL A 145 16.93 12.32 -1.34
N ASN A 146 17.49 11.76 -0.28
CA ASN A 146 17.37 12.24 1.10
C ASN A 146 15.92 12.48 1.51
N LYS A 147 15.06 11.46 1.26
CA LYS A 147 13.63 11.51 1.55
C LYS A 147 13.26 10.55 2.67
N ARG A 148 12.38 11.01 3.55
CA ARG A 148 11.72 10.11 4.52
C ARG A 148 10.64 9.27 3.84
N ALA A 149 10.18 8.23 4.53
CA ALA A 149 9.13 7.35 4.04
C ALA A 149 7.83 8.09 3.67
N ASP A 150 7.40 9.07 4.48
CA ASP A 150 6.21 9.90 4.22
C ASP A 150 6.35 10.73 2.94
N GLU A 151 7.51 11.34 2.72
CA GLU A 151 7.79 12.16 1.53
C GLU A 151 7.88 11.31 0.26
N ALA A 152 8.51 10.12 0.35
CA ALA A 152 8.58 9.18 -0.76
C ALA A 152 7.20 8.60 -1.12
N LEU A 153 6.39 8.31 -0.11
CA LEU A 153 4.99 7.86 -0.27
C LEU A 153 4.14 8.93 -0.94
N ASP A 154 4.28 10.21 -0.54
CA ASP A 154 3.56 11.31 -1.19
C ASP A 154 3.96 11.47 -2.66
N ALA A 155 5.24 11.30 -3.00
CA ALA A 155 5.73 11.31 -4.38
C ALA A 155 5.10 10.18 -5.20
N ILE A 156 5.00 8.97 -4.65
CA ILE A 156 4.33 7.83 -5.29
C ILE A 156 2.85 8.14 -5.55
N VAL A 157 2.11 8.54 -4.52
CA VAL A 157 0.67 8.87 -4.62
C VAL A 157 0.44 9.98 -5.64
N SER A 158 1.30 11.01 -5.64
CA SER A 158 1.22 12.13 -6.58
C SER A 158 1.44 11.72 -8.04
N SER A 159 2.17 10.65 -8.30
CA SER A 159 2.42 10.11 -9.65
C SER A 159 1.24 9.33 -10.23
N MET A 160 0.28 8.91 -9.39
CA MET A 160 -0.86 8.10 -9.81
C MET A 160 -2.01 8.93 -10.37
N THR A 161 -2.71 8.38 -11.35
CA THR A 161 -3.95 8.95 -11.90
C THR A 161 -5.14 8.74 -10.97
N LYS A 162 -5.24 7.56 -10.34
CA LYS A 162 -6.25 7.24 -9.33
C LYS A 162 -5.59 7.32 -7.95
N ARG A 163 -6.00 8.31 -7.15
CA ARG A 163 -5.42 8.61 -5.84
C ARG A 163 -6.39 8.25 -4.71
N PRO A 164 -5.91 8.04 -3.48
CA PRO A 164 -6.78 8.04 -2.31
C PRO A 164 -7.46 9.41 -2.18
N SER A 165 -8.58 9.46 -1.45
CA SER A 165 -9.30 10.72 -1.21
C SER A 165 -8.49 11.72 -0.40
N ALA A 166 -7.73 11.19 0.55
CA ALA A 166 -6.83 11.92 1.42
C ALA A 166 -5.71 10.99 1.90
N SER A 167 -4.65 11.58 2.44
CA SER A 167 -3.54 10.87 3.07
C SER A 167 -3.29 11.44 4.46
N SER A 168 -3.12 10.56 5.44
CA SER A 168 -2.71 10.87 6.81
C SER A 168 -1.37 10.19 7.06
N LEU A 169 -0.28 10.93 6.83
CA LEU A 169 1.08 10.40 6.86
C LEU A 169 1.80 10.97 8.08
N SER A 170 2.26 10.10 8.98
CA SER A 170 3.17 10.49 10.05
C SER A 170 4.58 10.71 9.48
N ALA A 171 5.38 11.55 10.14
CA ALA A 171 6.77 11.71 9.73
C ALA A 171 7.53 10.39 9.88
N GLY A 172 8.22 9.97 8.81
CA GLY A 172 9.11 8.81 8.85
C GLY A 172 10.30 9.05 9.79
N GLN A 173 10.85 7.98 10.34
CA GLN A 173 12.00 8.06 11.25
C GLN A 173 13.31 7.97 10.48
N GLU A 174 13.33 7.18 9.40
CA GLU A 174 14.50 7.05 8.54
C GLU A 174 14.49 8.06 7.40
N THR A 175 15.69 8.54 7.04
CA THR A 175 15.92 9.32 5.82
C THR A 175 16.70 8.46 4.85
N PHE A 176 16.05 8.01 3.81
CA PHE A 176 16.68 7.20 2.77
C PHE A 176 17.56 8.08 1.89
N ALA A 177 18.83 7.75 1.80
CA ALA A 177 19.77 8.47 0.93
C ALA A 177 19.29 8.41 -0.53
N TYR A 178 18.83 7.24 -0.97
CA TYR A 178 18.24 7.02 -2.29
C TYR A 178 17.13 5.97 -2.19
N CYS A 179 15.94 6.30 -2.68
CA CYS A 179 14.85 5.34 -2.79
C CYS A 179 14.10 5.50 -4.12
N LEU A 180 13.26 4.51 -4.47
CA LEU A 180 12.51 4.43 -5.72
C LEU A 180 13.42 4.36 -6.97
N ASP A 181 14.62 3.82 -6.82
CA ASP A 181 15.63 3.73 -7.86
C ASP A 181 15.36 2.61 -8.88
N ASN A 182 14.55 1.61 -8.52
CA ASN A 182 14.24 0.48 -9.38
C ASN A 182 15.46 -0.22 -10.00
N SER A 183 16.60 -0.18 -9.30
CA SER A 183 17.86 -0.69 -9.82
C SER A 183 17.84 -2.18 -10.19
N ARG A 184 16.92 -2.95 -9.56
CA ARG A 184 16.81 -4.40 -9.77
C ARG A 184 15.70 -4.83 -10.74
N ASP A 185 14.64 -4.04 -10.88
CA ASP A 185 13.42 -4.41 -11.61
C ASP A 185 13.21 -3.56 -12.87
N GLU A 186 12.62 -4.15 -13.93
CA GLU A 186 12.26 -3.39 -15.14
C GLU A 186 11.13 -2.41 -14.91
N THR A 187 10.11 -2.89 -14.22
CA THR A 187 8.94 -2.12 -13.81
C THR A 187 8.42 -2.68 -12.51
N THR A 188 8.02 -1.82 -11.60
CA THR A 188 7.43 -2.19 -10.34
C THR A 188 6.01 -1.64 -10.23
N THR A 189 5.18 -2.26 -9.40
CA THR A 189 3.87 -1.70 -9.05
C THR A 189 4.00 -0.76 -7.86
N VAL A 190 3.06 0.17 -7.72
CA VAL A 190 3.01 1.07 -6.57
C VAL A 190 2.95 0.28 -5.27
N LEU A 191 2.07 -0.72 -5.16
CA LEU A 191 1.95 -1.53 -3.94
C LEU A 191 3.27 -2.23 -3.58
N ARG A 192 4.05 -2.67 -4.57
CA ARG A 192 5.37 -3.28 -4.33
C ARG A 192 6.39 -2.27 -3.80
N GLU A 193 6.37 -1.05 -4.32
CA GLU A 193 7.23 0.02 -3.82
C GLU A 193 6.83 0.48 -2.42
N LEU A 194 5.52 0.53 -2.12
CA LEU A 194 5.04 0.77 -0.76
C LEU A 194 5.58 -0.29 0.23
N LYS A 195 5.58 -1.57 -0.17
CA LYS A 195 6.16 -2.63 0.67
C LYS A 195 7.64 -2.40 0.93
N LYS A 196 8.44 -2.10 -0.09
CA LYS A 196 9.87 -1.80 0.08
C LYS A 196 10.12 -0.61 1.02
N LEU A 197 9.31 0.45 0.91
CA LEU A 197 9.40 1.62 1.79
C LEU A 197 9.06 1.25 3.24
N MET A 198 7.95 0.53 3.44
CA MET A 198 7.50 0.14 4.78
C MET A 198 8.46 -0.87 5.41
N ASP A 199 9.00 -1.80 4.64
CA ASP A 199 10.00 -2.76 5.09
C ASP A 199 11.31 -2.06 5.51
N SER A 200 11.66 -0.95 4.89
CA SER A 200 12.86 -0.17 5.23
C SER A 200 12.64 0.81 6.39
N GLU A 201 11.44 1.35 6.55
CA GLU A 201 11.04 2.25 7.64
C GLU A 201 10.57 1.49 8.89
N LEU A 202 10.09 0.24 8.72
CA LEU A 202 9.41 -0.56 9.74
C LEU A 202 8.10 0.11 10.23
N GLY A 203 7.49 0.88 9.35
CA GLY A 203 6.24 1.61 9.57
C GLY A 203 5.05 0.88 8.93
N TYR A 204 3.84 1.25 9.31
CA TYR A 204 2.61 0.62 8.87
C TYR A 204 1.88 1.47 7.84
N CYS A 205 1.49 0.89 6.71
CA CYS A 205 0.73 1.54 5.67
C CYS A 205 -0.56 0.76 5.37
N TYR A 206 -1.71 1.43 5.41
CA TYR A 206 -3.01 0.80 5.23
C TYR A 206 -4.07 1.79 4.74
N VAL A 207 -5.18 1.27 4.20
CA VAL A 207 -6.31 2.08 3.74
C VAL A 207 -7.50 1.84 4.66
N VAL A 208 -8.22 2.91 5.01
CA VAL A 208 -9.49 2.85 5.74
C VAL A 208 -10.59 3.54 4.95
N GLY A 209 -11.85 3.24 5.29
CA GLY A 209 -12.98 3.87 4.64
C GLY A 209 -13.01 5.39 4.84
N ASP A 210 -13.51 6.12 3.85
CA ASP A 210 -13.73 7.56 3.88
C ASP A 210 -15.02 7.92 3.14
N GLN A 211 -15.53 9.12 3.39
CA GLN A 211 -16.72 9.65 2.70
C GLN A 211 -16.51 9.82 1.18
N SER A 212 -15.27 9.99 0.75
CA SER A 212 -14.90 10.31 -0.63
C SER A 212 -14.27 9.12 -1.35
N THR A 213 -14.29 9.15 -2.66
CA THR A 213 -13.75 8.11 -3.53
C THR A 213 -12.26 7.87 -3.29
N GLY A 214 -11.86 6.61 -3.10
CA GLY A 214 -10.47 6.19 -2.94
C GLY A 214 -10.05 5.86 -1.51
N GLY A 215 -10.87 6.20 -0.50
CA GLY A 215 -10.55 5.93 0.90
C GLY A 215 -9.44 6.83 1.45
N LEU A 216 -9.13 6.68 2.72
CA LEU A 216 -8.06 7.40 3.42
C LEU A 216 -6.82 6.50 3.55
N LEU A 217 -5.73 6.91 2.90
CA LEU A 217 -4.42 6.27 3.06
C LEU A 217 -3.78 6.72 4.37
N LYS A 218 -3.40 5.77 5.21
CA LYS A 218 -2.69 6.03 6.46
C LYS A 218 -1.29 5.45 6.45
N PHE A 219 -0.36 6.21 6.99
CA PHE A 219 0.98 5.75 7.29
C PHE A 219 1.33 6.11 8.74
N ASP A 220 1.61 5.08 9.54
CA ASP A 220 2.13 5.18 10.90
C ASP A 220 3.61 4.82 10.88
N SER A 221 4.51 5.75 11.19
CA SER A 221 5.93 5.41 11.39
C SER A 221 6.09 4.44 12.57
N ARG A 222 7.25 3.79 12.67
CA ARG A 222 7.51 2.79 13.71
C ARG A 222 7.25 3.27 15.15
N HIS A 223 7.34 4.58 15.40
CA HIS A 223 7.11 5.15 16.74
C HIS A 223 5.64 5.47 17.05
N VAL A 224 4.78 5.66 16.05
CA VAL A 224 3.37 6.12 16.26
C VAL A 224 2.59 5.17 17.17
N ARG A 225 2.62 3.89 16.85
CA ARG A 225 1.85 2.89 17.61
C ARG A 225 2.39 2.69 19.03
N PRO A 226 3.69 2.46 19.25
CA PRO A 226 4.23 2.32 20.61
C PRO A 226 3.99 3.56 21.48
N MET A 227 4.00 4.77 20.91
CA MET A 227 3.73 6.01 21.63
C MET A 227 2.24 6.28 21.87
N ASN A 228 1.35 5.53 21.24
CA ASN A 228 -0.09 5.65 21.48
C ASN A 228 -0.51 4.81 22.69
N HIS A 229 -0.73 5.45 23.84
CA HIS A 229 -1.19 4.83 25.08
C HIS A 229 -2.70 4.91 25.28
N THR A 230 -3.44 5.54 24.36
CA THR A 230 -4.88 5.72 24.46
C THR A 230 -5.60 4.43 24.13
N LEU A 231 -6.29 3.85 25.11
CA LEU A 231 -7.18 2.72 24.91
C LEU A 231 -8.46 3.18 24.21
N THR A 232 -8.74 2.66 23.02
CA THR A 232 -9.95 2.97 22.26
C THR A 232 -11.12 2.08 22.69
N ALA A 233 -10.86 0.83 23.06
CA ALA A 233 -11.88 -0.11 23.54
C ALA A 233 -11.28 -1.14 24.51
N CYS A 234 -12.14 -1.69 25.37
CA CYS A 234 -11.82 -2.80 26.26
C CYS A 234 -12.88 -3.88 26.08
N LEU A 235 -12.46 -5.11 25.71
CA LEU A 235 -13.37 -6.26 25.57
C LEU A 235 -12.93 -7.38 26.51
N THR A 236 -13.93 -8.12 27.02
CA THR A 236 -13.77 -9.28 27.88
C THR A 236 -14.32 -10.53 27.19
N ASP A 237 -14.04 -11.70 27.74
CA ASP A 237 -14.56 -12.98 27.29
C ASP A 237 -16.10 -13.01 27.13
N THR A 238 -16.82 -12.24 27.95
CA THR A 238 -18.29 -12.13 27.86
C THR A 238 -18.78 -11.35 26.65
N ASP A 239 -17.92 -10.55 26.04
CA ASP A 239 -18.22 -9.71 24.87
C ASP A 239 -17.92 -10.44 23.56
N LEU A 240 -17.06 -11.46 23.61
CA LEU A 240 -16.53 -12.15 22.44
C LEU A 240 -17.43 -13.33 22.03
N VAL A 241 -17.67 -13.46 20.72
CA VAL A 241 -18.30 -14.64 20.11
C VAL A 241 -17.23 -15.68 19.80
N ASP A 242 -16.07 -15.25 19.31
CA ASP A 242 -14.93 -16.09 18.99
C ASP A 242 -13.61 -15.36 19.27
N ALA A 243 -12.61 -16.14 19.67
CA ALA A 243 -11.25 -15.65 19.87
C ALA A 243 -10.26 -16.71 19.39
N GLN A 244 -9.50 -16.37 18.37
CA GLN A 244 -8.48 -17.28 17.86
C GLN A 244 -7.16 -17.04 18.58
N VAL A 245 -6.79 -18.03 19.40
CA VAL A 245 -5.55 -18.01 20.17
C VAL A 245 -4.63 -19.10 19.68
N SER A 246 -3.36 -18.78 19.52
CA SER A 246 -2.36 -19.76 19.10
C SER A 246 -1.07 -19.67 19.92
N ARG A 247 -0.41 -20.80 20.06
CA ARG A 247 0.97 -20.91 20.55
C ARG A 247 1.72 -21.86 19.63
N ARG A 248 2.41 -21.31 18.65
CA ARG A 248 3.04 -22.08 17.58
C ARG A 248 4.53 -21.80 17.52
N THR A 249 5.30 -22.82 17.15
CA THR A 249 6.74 -22.67 16.90
C THR A 249 7.04 -21.80 15.67
N SER A 250 6.08 -21.64 14.75
CA SER A 250 6.21 -20.74 13.60
C SER A 250 6.28 -19.25 14.00
N ASN A 251 5.89 -18.92 15.22
CA ASN A 251 5.91 -17.54 15.74
C ASN A 251 7.12 -17.29 16.66
N LEU A 252 8.03 -18.25 16.76
CA LEU A 252 9.26 -18.15 17.53
C LEU A 252 10.42 -17.96 16.57
N PHE A 253 11.20 -16.92 16.78
CA PHE A 253 12.43 -16.65 16.03
C PHE A 253 13.54 -16.36 17.03
N ASN A 254 14.60 -17.16 16.97
CA ASN A 254 15.76 -17.08 17.88
C ASN A 254 17.06 -16.72 17.15
N GLN A 255 16.95 -16.50 15.85
CA GLN A 255 17.98 -15.93 15.01
C GLN A 255 17.33 -14.92 14.06
N VAL A 256 17.76 -13.68 14.13
CA VAL A 256 17.23 -12.57 13.31
C VAL A 256 18.33 -12.10 12.38
N ARG A 257 18.06 -12.12 11.09
CA ARG A 257 18.96 -11.66 10.04
C ARG A 257 18.28 -10.55 9.24
N LEU A 258 18.74 -9.32 9.39
CA LEU A 258 18.26 -8.16 8.66
C LEU A 258 19.26 -7.76 7.58
N VAL A 259 18.77 -7.46 6.40
CA VAL A 259 19.59 -7.22 5.22
C VAL A 259 19.45 -5.76 4.80
N ALA A 260 20.53 -4.99 4.92
CA ALA A 260 20.65 -3.62 4.42
C ALA A 260 21.29 -3.63 3.02
N HIS A 261 20.96 -2.61 2.22
CA HIS A 261 21.40 -2.46 0.84
C HIS A 261 22.20 -1.15 0.66
N PRO A 262 23.52 -1.18 0.88
CA PRO A 262 24.36 0.00 0.67
C PRO A 262 24.25 0.48 -0.78
N ARG A 263 24.06 1.78 -0.98
CA ARG A 263 24.02 2.44 -2.28
C ARG A 263 25.31 3.23 -2.52
N GLU A 264 25.76 3.20 -3.78
CA GLU A 264 26.88 4.03 -4.24
C GLU A 264 26.43 4.86 -5.42
N VAL A 265 26.81 6.13 -5.44
CA VAL A 265 26.45 7.06 -6.50
C VAL A 265 27.70 7.69 -7.07
N ASP A 266 27.78 7.76 -8.40
CA ASP A 266 28.89 8.43 -9.09
C ASP A 266 29.05 9.86 -8.63
N ASP A 267 30.31 10.29 -8.42
CA ASP A 267 30.63 11.67 -8.06
C ASP A 267 30.28 12.68 -9.16
N SER A 268 30.34 12.23 -10.43
CA SER A 268 30.08 13.05 -11.61
C SER A 268 29.07 12.41 -12.55
N ALA A 269 28.39 13.25 -13.33
CA ALA A 269 27.44 12.75 -14.33
C ALA A 269 28.16 12.05 -15.46
N SER A 270 27.63 10.91 -15.87
CA SER A 270 28.07 10.07 -16.98
C SER A 270 26.91 9.80 -17.95
N VAL A 271 27.21 9.19 -19.11
CA VAL A 271 26.18 8.79 -20.07
C VAL A 271 25.60 7.44 -19.63
N LEU A 272 24.36 7.44 -19.18
CA LEU A 272 23.65 6.25 -18.69
C LEU A 272 22.85 5.53 -19.79
N PHE A 273 22.48 6.26 -20.85
CA PHE A 273 21.77 5.69 -22.00
C PHE A 273 22.24 6.35 -23.29
N THR A 274 22.34 5.56 -24.34
CA THR A 274 22.56 6.04 -25.73
C THR A 274 21.71 5.23 -26.68
N LEU A 275 20.94 5.90 -27.53
CA LEU A 275 20.17 5.25 -28.59
C LEU A 275 21.12 4.60 -29.61
N GLN A 276 20.95 3.33 -29.85
CA GLN A 276 21.84 2.56 -30.74
C GLN A 276 21.43 2.56 -32.23
N SER A 277 20.20 3.04 -32.50
CA SER A 277 19.65 3.12 -33.85
C SER A 277 19.49 4.58 -34.29
N THR A 278 19.40 4.81 -35.59
CA THR A 278 19.22 6.13 -36.21
C THR A 278 17.83 6.23 -36.87
N PRO A 279 16.71 6.25 -36.10
CA PRO A 279 15.38 6.27 -36.68
C PRO A 279 15.13 7.54 -37.47
N GLN A 280 14.44 7.40 -38.62
CA GLN A 280 13.98 8.50 -39.41
C GLN A 280 12.63 9.00 -38.92
N MET A 281 12.48 10.30 -38.84
CA MET A 281 11.20 10.98 -38.51
C MET A 281 10.72 11.80 -39.68
N ALA A 282 9.47 11.59 -40.06
CA ALA A 282 8.81 12.38 -41.09
C ALA A 282 8.57 13.85 -40.62
N PRO A 283 8.38 14.80 -41.53
CA PRO A 283 8.00 16.17 -41.18
C PRO A 283 6.73 16.22 -40.33
N SER A 284 6.69 17.10 -39.32
CA SER A 284 5.52 17.36 -38.47
C SER A 284 5.01 16.08 -37.72
N THR A 285 5.92 15.19 -37.37
CA THR A 285 5.59 13.98 -36.57
C THR A 285 6.30 13.98 -35.21
N SER A 286 5.75 13.25 -34.25
CA SER A 286 6.37 12.98 -32.97
C SER A 286 6.58 11.48 -32.76
N MET A 287 7.59 11.13 -31.97
CA MET A 287 7.94 9.77 -31.60
C MET A 287 8.30 9.71 -30.13
N VAL A 288 7.85 8.64 -29.45
CA VAL A 288 8.24 8.34 -28.07
C VAL A 288 9.31 7.27 -28.08
N ILE A 289 10.45 7.53 -27.44
CA ILE A 289 11.59 6.61 -27.33
C ILE A 289 11.85 6.38 -25.85
N THR A 290 11.85 5.11 -25.43
CA THR A 290 12.18 4.73 -24.04
C THR A 290 13.53 4.07 -24.00
N GLY A 291 14.40 4.53 -23.09
CA GLY A 291 15.74 3.99 -22.85
C GLY A 291 15.90 3.53 -21.42
N ARG A 292 16.72 2.50 -21.21
CA ARG A 292 17.10 2.01 -19.87
C ARG A 292 18.51 2.44 -19.56
N TYR A 293 18.75 2.80 -18.28
CA TYR A 293 20.09 3.13 -17.84
C TYR A 293 20.94 1.86 -17.70
N SER A 294 22.18 1.99 -18.08
CA SER A 294 23.19 0.94 -17.99
C SER A 294 24.51 1.51 -17.45
N ASP A 295 25.28 0.67 -16.80
CA ASP A 295 26.60 1.01 -16.31
C ASP A 295 27.51 1.46 -17.47
N PRO A 296 28.07 2.69 -17.44
CA PRO A 296 28.99 3.17 -18.48
C PRO A 296 30.25 2.33 -18.62
N GLY A 297 30.70 1.69 -17.54
CA GLY A 297 31.88 0.81 -17.51
C GLY A 297 31.61 -0.59 -18.05
N GLN A 298 30.35 -1.04 -17.99
CA GLN A 298 29.94 -2.39 -18.41
C GLN A 298 28.72 -2.31 -19.33
N ARG A 299 28.83 -1.60 -20.42
CA ARG A 299 27.74 -1.28 -21.35
C ARG A 299 26.82 -2.47 -21.63
N GLY A 300 25.58 -2.37 -21.18
CA GLY A 300 24.49 -3.32 -21.44
C GLY A 300 24.48 -4.56 -20.54
N LEU A 301 25.40 -4.74 -19.60
CA LEU A 301 25.49 -5.93 -18.74
C LEU A 301 24.87 -5.73 -17.36
N SER A 302 24.89 -4.53 -16.81
CA SER A 302 24.28 -4.24 -15.52
C SER A 302 23.33 -3.06 -15.61
N ARG A 303 22.21 -3.16 -14.90
CA ARG A 303 21.25 -2.06 -14.73
C ARG A 303 21.73 -1.16 -13.61
N VAL A 304 21.50 0.14 -13.79
CA VAL A 304 21.79 1.13 -12.77
C VAL A 304 20.59 2.06 -12.61
N GLY A 305 20.44 2.64 -11.43
CA GLY A 305 19.57 3.77 -11.22
C GLY A 305 20.19 5.05 -11.80
N GLY A 306 19.39 6.07 -11.99
CA GLY A 306 19.83 7.38 -12.44
C GLY A 306 19.41 8.46 -11.46
N ALA A 307 20.39 9.15 -10.87
CA ALA A 307 20.17 10.29 -9.98
C ALA A 307 20.66 11.58 -10.65
N SER A 308 20.10 12.72 -10.25
CA SER A 308 20.50 14.05 -10.75
C SER A 308 20.58 14.10 -12.28
N MET A 309 19.52 13.64 -12.94
CA MET A 309 19.45 13.58 -14.40
C MET A 309 19.52 14.98 -15.02
N ILE A 310 20.24 15.09 -16.12
CA ILE A 310 20.48 16.36 -16.83
C ILE A 310 19.48 16.49 -17.98
N ALA A 311 18.80 17.66 -18.06
CA ALA A 311 17.92 17.95 -19.16
C ALA A 311 18.63 17.88 -20.52
N PRO A 312 18.02 17.34 -21.59
CA PRO A 312 18.67 17.14 -22.87
C PRO A 312 19.13 18.49 -23.49
N CYS A 313 20.39 18.57 -23.84
CA CYS A 313 20.98 19.74 -24.47
C CYS A 313 21.27 19.47 -25.95
N PRO A 314 20.84 20.37 -26.90
CA PRO A 314 21.17 20.24 -28.32
C PRO A 314 22.67 20.13 -28.56
N ALA A 315 23.06 19.38 -29.56
CA ALA A 315 24.44 19.10 -29.98
C ALA A 315 25.30 18.31 -28.93
N THR A 316 24.86 18.29 -27.67
CA THR A 316 25.54 17.48 -26.62
C THR A 316 24.80 16.16 -26.40
N ASP A 317 23.50 16.22 -26.17
CA ASP A 317 22.70 15.05 -25.81
C ASP A 317 21.84 14.53 -26.95
N TYR A 318 21.56 15.38 -27.93
CA TYR A 318 20.90 14.95 -29.14
C TYR A 318 21.36 15.72 -30.37
N THR A 319 21.42 15.03 -31.50
CA THR A 319 21.65 15.59 -32.84
C THR A 319 20.73 14.95 -33.84
N MET A 320 20.28 15.75 -34.82
CA MET A 320 19.44 15.32 -35.93
C MET A 320 20.05 15.77 -37.27
N ASN A 321 20.00 14.87 -38.24
CA ASN A 321 20.62 15.14 -39.55
C ASN A 321 19.73 14.71 -40.72
N SER A 322 19.94 15.28 -41.87
CA SER A 322 19.21 14.91 -43.11
C SER A 322 19.67 13.56 -43.69
N ALA A 323 20.85 13.03 -43.27
CA ALA A 323 21.39 11.75 -43.64
C ALA A 323 21.58 10.86 -42.41
N GLU A 324 21.38 9.57 -42.57
CA GLU A 324 21.47 8.57 -41.52
C GLU A 324 22.87 8.47 -40.86
N ASP A 325 23.90 8.67 -41.67
CA ASP A 325 25.31 8.63 -41.27
C ASP A 325 25.80 9.93 -40.59
N GLY A 326 24.92 10.95 -40.48
CA GLY A 326 25.29 12.27 -39.92
C GLY A 326 26.06 13.16 -40.88
N GLY A 327 26.33 12.76 -42.12
CA GLY A 327 27.09 13.50 -43.14
C GLY A 327 26.29 14.55 -43.89
N GLY A 328 24.98 14.68 -43.64
CA GLY A 328 24.09 15.61 -44.29
C GLY A 328 23.99 16.98 -43.62
N THR A 329 22.87 17.66 -43.83
CA THR A 329 22.58 18.96 -43.20
C THR A 329 22.14 18.74 -41.76
N ASP A 330 22.69 19.53 -40.83
CA ASP A 330 22.24 19.55 -39.42
C ASP A 330 20.81 20.09 -39.33
N LEU A 331 19.91 19.28 -38.76
CA LEU A 331 18.50 19.60 -38.58
C LEU A 331 18.13 19.72 -37.08
N THR A 332 19.11 19.70 -36.17
CA THR A 332 18.89 19.66 -34.72
C THR A 332 17.95 20.75 -34.22
N THR A 333 18.04 21.96 -34.82
CA THR A 333 17.19 23.10 -34.45
C THR A 333 15.72 22.97 -34.88
N ASN A 334 15.42 22.04 -35.81
CA ASN A 334 14.05 21.76 -36.25
C ASN A 334 13.33 20.74 -35.40
N PHE A 335 14.01 20.21 -34.38
CA PHE A 335 13.46 19.20 -33.51
C PHE A 335 13.35 19.71 -32.08
N THR A 336 12.36 19.19 -31.34
CA THR A 336 12.26 19.39 -29.92
C THR A 336 12.39 18.01 -29.22
N VAL A 337 13.12 17.98 -28.11
CA VAL A 337 13.33 16.77 -27.31
C VAL A 337 12.94 17.10 -25.87
N ALA A 338 11.88 16.47 -25.39
CA ALA A 338 11.49 16.49 -23.98
C ALA A 338 11.84 15.15 -23.35
N ALA A 339 12.37 15.16 -22.12
CA ALA A 339 12.71 13.95 -21.38
C ALA A 339 11.90 13.88 -20.09
N SER A 340 11.39 12.68 -19.80
CA SER A 340 10.81 12.31 -18.52
C SER A 340 11.65 11.18 -17.93
N TYR A 341 12.18 11.38 -16.71
CA TYR A 341 13.09 10.46 -16.08
C TYR A 341 12.38 9.56 -15.09
N GLY A 342 12.71 8.28 -15.09
CA GLY A 342 12.34 7.31 -14.08
C GLY A 342 13.57 6.86 -13.29
N GLY A 343 13.37 6.06 -12.25
CA GLY A 343 14.47 5.57 -11.41
C GLY A 343 15.57 4.86 -12.18
N ASN A 344 15.25 4.11 -13.24
CA ASN A 344 16.20 3.33 -14.05
C ASN A 344 15.99 3.47 -15.56
N SER A 345 15.21 4.44 -16.00
CA SER A 345 14.85 4.64 -17.41
C SER A 345 14.53 6.08 -17.73
N VAL A 346 14.60 6.41 -19.02
CA VAL A 346 14.19 7.71 -19.57
C VAL A 346 13.16 7.48 -20.67
N GLN A 347 12.18 8.36 -20.76
CA GLN A 347 11.26 8.46 -21.89
C GLN A 347 11.49 9.80 -22.57
N TYR A 348 11.84 9.75 -23.85
CA TYR A 348 11.96 10.93 -24.72
C TYR A 348 10.71 11.09 -25.57
N GLU A 349 10.18 12.29 -25.62
CA GLU A 349 9.25 12.72 -26.64
C GLU A 349 10.01 13.61 -27.62
N VAL A 350 10.22 13.10 -28.83
CA VAL A 350 10.94 13.79 -29.91
C VAL A 350 9.94 14.24 -30.95
N ALA A 351 9.93 15.51 -31.31
CA ALA A 351 9.06 16.05 -32.37
C ALA A 351 9.89 16.75 -33.46
N ASN A 352 9.63 16.36 -34.72
CA ASN A 352 10.15 17.05 -35.88
C ASN A 352 9.19 18.17 -36.28
N LEU A 353 9.55 19.42 -36.02
CA LEU A 353 8.79 20.61 -36.36
C LEU A 353 9.16 21.17 -37.76
N GLY A 354 10.17 20.57 -38.37
CA GLY A 354 10.64 20.99 -39.71
C GLY A 354 9.77 20.49 -40.87
N ALA A 355 10.05 20.97 -42.05
CA ALA A 355 9.36 20.63 -43.31
C ALA A 355 10.01 19.43 -44.03
N VAL A 356 11.13 18.92 -43.53
CA VAL A 356 11.88 17.83 -44.15
C VAL A 356 12.05 16.65 -43.17
N PRO A 357 12.16 15.41 -43.67
CA PRO A 357 12.47 14.26 -42.82
C PRO A 357 13.88 14.39 -42.28
N GLY A 358 14.11 13.87 -41.04
CA GLY A 358 15.42 13.85 -40.39
C GLY A 358 15.65 12.58 -39.63
N TYR A 359 16.91 12.23 -39.49
CA TYR A 359 17.38 11.08 -38.72
C TYR A 359 17.85 11.53 -37.33
N ILE A 360 17.53 10.78 -36.30
CA ILE A 360 18.10 10.97 -34.97
C ILE A 360 19.48 10.31 -34.98
N THR A 361 20.54 11.11 -35.03
CA THR A 361 21.92 10.61 -35.14
C THR A 361 22.61 10.49 -33.78
N LEU A 362 22.12 11.20 -32.76
CA LEU A 362 22.50 11.03 -31.34
C LEU A 362 21.26 11.24 -30.48
N LEU A 363 21.07 10.41 -29.48
CA LEU A 363 20.13 10.65 -28.38
C LEU A 363 20.65 9.92 -27.15
N GLN A 364 21.01 10.66 -26.11
CA GLN A 364 21.59 10.10 -24.89
C GLN A 364 21.02 10.75 -23.64
N ALA A 365 21.06 10.01 -22.51
CA ALA A 365 20.74 10.52 -21.19
C ALA A 365 22.00 10.57 -20.34
N ARG A 366 22.19 11.70 -19.65
CA ARG A 366 23.28 11.90 -18.71
C ARG A 366 22.74 12.12 -17.29
N GLY A 367 23.41 11.54 -16.32
CA GLY A 367 23.12 11.64 -14.91
C GLY A 367 24.17 10.93 -14.08
N ARG A 368 23.98 10.90 -12.78
CA ARG A 368 24.84 10.15 -11.86
C ARG A 368 24.34 8.71 -11.77
N GLY A 369 25.18 7.73 -12.06
CA GLY A 369 24.84 6.33 -11.90
C GLY A 369 24.65 5.99 -10.43
N LEU A 370 23.59 5.24 -10.14
CA LEU A 370 23.26 4.74 -8.80
C LEU A 370 23.38 3.21 -8.82
N TYR A 371 24.29 2.70 -7.98
CA TYR A 371 24.65 1.27 -7.92
C TYR A 371 24.16 0.67 -6.62
N ASP A 372 23.46 -0.45 -6.73
CA ASP A 372 23.07 -1.29 -5.60
C ASP A 372 24.22 -2.29 -5.36
N ARG A 373 24.94 -2.11 -4.25
CA ARG A 373 26.07 -2.96 -3.87
C ARG A 373 25.61 -4.28 -3.25
N GLU A 374 26.55 -5.17 -2.94
CA GLU A 374 26.23 -6.43 -2.25
C GLU A 374 25.55 -6.12 -0.90
N PRO A 375 24.40 -6.77 -0.63
CA PRO A 375 23.69 -6.58 0.62
C PRO A 375 24.52 -6.98 1.84
N VAL A 376 24.40 -6.20 2.92
CA VAL A 376 25.06 -6.48 4.19
C VAL A 376 24.03 -6.97 5.19
N ALA A 377 24.22 -8.17 5.73
CA ALA A 377 23.34 -8.76 6.72
C ALA A 377 23.85 -8.46 8.13
N ALA A 378 22.98 -7.91 8.98
CA ALA A 378 23.15 -7.85 10.43
C ALA A 378 22.43 -9.05 11.05
N GLU A 379 23.10 -9.78 11.94
CA GLU A 379 22.57 -11.00 12.53
C GLU A 379 22.70 -10.96 14.06
N GLN A 380 21.62 -11.40 14.72
CA GLN A 380 21.56 -11.54 16.17
C GLN A 380 20.96 -12.91 16.53
N VAL A 381 21.52 -13.56 17.56
CA VAL A 381 21.15 -14.91 17.96
C VAL A 381 20.89 -14.99 19.47
N SER A 382 19.85 -15.70 19.87
CA SER A 382 19.59 -16.09 21.26
C SER A 382 19.99 -17.56 21.46
N GLU A 383 21.23 -17.79 21.88
CA GLU A 383 21.79 -19.15 22.09
C GLU A 383 20.94 -20.02 23.02
N SER A 384 20.45 -19.43 24.11
CA SER A 384 19.61 -20.16 25.08
C SER A 384 18.28 -20.64 24.47
N SER A 385 17.72 -19.92 23.54
CA SER A 385 16.51 -20.32 22.82
C SER A 385 16.82 -21.33 21.71
N VAL A 386 17.97 -21.20 21.05
CA VAL A 386 18.44 -22.19 20.06
C VAL A 386 18.65 -23.55 20.71
N ASP A 387 19.25 -23.60 21.89
CA ASP A 387 19.46 -24.82 22.65
C ASP A 387 18.13 -25.52 23.01
N LEU A 388 17.07 -24.77 23.28
CA LEU A 388 15.77 -25.32 23.69
C LEU A 388 14.86 -25.70 22.50
N TYR A 389 14.87 -24.92 21.43
CA TYR A 389 13.87 -25.02 20.36
C TYR A 389 14.46 -25.31 18.96
N GLY A 390 15.79 -25.41 18.86
CA GLY A 390 16.49 -25.46 17.58
C GLY A 390 16.51 -24.13 16.85
N GLU A 391 17.26 -24.01 15.78
CA GLU A 391 17.39 -22.78 14.98
C GLU A 391 16.06 -22.40 14.33
N ARG A 392 15.67 -21.14 14.52
CA ARG A 392 14.47 -20.50 13.95
C ARG A 392 14.86 -19.13 13.43
N VAL A 393 15.14 -19.06 12.14
CA VAL A 393 15.69 -17.87 11.49
C VAL A 393 14.56 -17.00 10.94
N LEU A 394 14.55 -15.72 11.33
CA LEU A 394 13.80 -14.66 10.67
C LEU A 394 14.74 -13.90 9.76
N THR A 395 14.53 -13.96 8.45
CA THR A 395 15.27 -13.12 7.49
C THR A 395 14.34 -12.06 6.95
N PHE A 396 14.77 -10.79 7.02
CA PHE A 396 13.98 -9.66 6.58
C PHE A 396 14.84 -8.69 5.77
N ASP A 397 14.32 -8.25 4.64
CA ASP A 397 15.01 -7.39 3.68
C ASP A 397 14.57 -5.94 3.86
N MET A 398 15.51 -5.01 3.96
CA MET A 398 15.29 -3.57 4.11
C MET A 398 15.82 -2.83 2.86
N PRO A 399 15.09 -2.85 1.73
CA PRO A 399 15.63 -2.51 0.41
C PRO A 399 16.15 -1.08 0.25
N TYR A 400 15.67 -0.12 1.04
CA TYR A 400 16.09 1.28 0.98
C TYR A 400 16.93 1.72 2.16
N ASN A 401 17.20 0.83 3.09
CA ASN A 401 18.12 1.10 4.18
C ASN A 401 19.56 0.82 3.72
N ASP A 402 20.41 1.82 3.72
CA ASP A 402 21.82 1.75 3.32
C ASP A 402 22.79 1.64 4.49
N ASP A 403 22.31 1.82 5.75
CA ASP A 403 23.12 1.72 6.96
C ASP A 403 22.94 0.37 7.66
N PRO A 404 23.97 -0.51 7.66
CA PRO A 404 23.92 -1.77 8.38
C PRO A 404 23.79 -1.64 9.91
N LEU A 405 24.11 -0.47 10.50
CA LEU A 405 23.97 -0.24 11.94
C LEU A 405 22.51 -0.18 12.36
N VAL A 406 21.66 0.49 11.56
CA VAL A 406 20.20 0.51 11.78
C VAL A 406 19.63 -0.92 11.73
N ALA A 407 20.09 -1.72 10.77
CA ALA A 407 19.68 -3.13 10.69
C ALA A 407 20.15 -3.91 11.92
N ALA A 408 21.34 -3.66 12.44
CA ALA A 408 21.86 -4.35 13.62
C ALA A 408 21.09 -3.99 14.89
N ASP A 409 20.76 -2.72 15.09
CA ASP A 409 20.00 -2.23 16.24
C ASP A 409 18.59 -2.84 16.25
N PHE A 410 17.94 -2.87 15.08
CA PHE A 410 16.63 -3.49 14.96
C PHE A 410 16.66 -5.02 15.14
N ALA A 411 17.69 -5.70 14.63
CA ALA A 411 17.87 -7.12 14.90
C ALA A 411 18.04 -7.40 16.41
N GLY A 412 18.76 -6.54 17.13
CA GLY A 412 18.91 -6.58 18.59
C GLY A 412 17.59 -6.43 19.33
N TYR A 413 16.74 -5.50 18.89
CA TYR A 413 15.40 -5.36 19.44
C TYR A 413 14.53 -6.61 19.22
N LEU A 414 14.46 -7.12 18.00
CA LEU A 414 13.65 -8.28 17.65
C LEU A 414 14.07 -9.53 18.43
N ILE A 415 15.39 -9.75 18.58
CA ILE A 415 15.87 -10.90 19.34
C ILE A 415 15.57 -10.77 20.86
N GLY A 416 15.31 -9.58 21.35
CA GLY A 416 14.81 -9.36 22.71
C GLY A 416 13.35 -9.77 22.91
N VAL A 417 12.55 -9.76 21.84
CA VAL A 417 11.08 -9.95 21.93
C VAL A 417 10.63 -11.32 21.42
N LEU A 418 11.28 -11.88 20.37
CA LEU A 418 10.79 -13.04 19.63
C LEU A 418 11.32 -14.42 20.08
N PRO A 419 12.37 -14.57 20.92
CA PRO A 419 13.00 -15.87 21.13
C PRO A 419 12.26 -16.79 22.09
N THR A 420 11.18 -16.33 22.72
CA THR A 420 10.38 -17.14 23.65
C THR A 420 8.99 -17.42 23.09
N PRO A 421 8.50 -18.68 23.20
CA PRO A 421 7.14 -18.99 22.79
C PRO A 421 6.13 -18.19 23.62
N SER A 422 5.31 -17.39 22.98
CA SER A 422 4.21 -16.67 23.62
C SER A 422 2.87 -17.15 23.11
N THR A 423 1.86 -17.13 23.97
CA THR A 423 0.46 -17.30 23.55
C THR A 423 0.01 -16.01 22.90
N ARG A 424 -0.41 -16.08 21.64
CA ARG A 424 -0.84 -14.93 20.85
C ARG A 424 -2.33 -15.01 20.59
N LEU A 425 -3.02 -13.92 20.85
CA LEU A 425 -4.35 -13.70 20.36
C LEU A 425 -4.20 -13.15 18.93
N GLU A 426 -4.74 -13.87 17.94
CA GLU A 426 -4.58 -13.56 16.52
C GLU A 426 -5.77 -12.74 16.01
N GLN A 427 -6.97 -13.10 16.45
CA GLN A 427 -8.20 -12.39 16.09
C GLN A 427 -9.26 -12.54 17.16
N VAL A 428 -10.18 -11.58 17.20
CA VAL A 428 -11.39 -11.61 18.03
C VAL A 428 -12.59 -11.27 17.20
N GLU A 429 -13.73 -11.88 17.50
CA GLU A 429 -15.02 -11.59 16.88
C GLU A 429 -16.06 -11.28 17.94
N PHE A 430 -16.90 -10.26 17.70
CA PHE A 430 -18.00 -9.86 18.56
C PHE A 430 -19.17 -9.29 17.74
N ILE A 431 -20.37 -9.25 18.35
CA ILE A 431 -21.59 -8.73 17.72
C ILE A 431 -21.90 -7.37 18.29
N GLY A 432 -21.88 -6.34 17.41
CA GLY A 432 -22.17 -4.96 17.81
C GLY A 432 -23.57 -4.75 18.37
N ASN A 433 -24.58 -5.49 17.86
CA ASN A 433 -25.98 -5.32 18.27
C ASN A 433 -26.29 -5.74 19.72
N VAL A 434 -25.32 -6.32 20.44
CA VAL A 434 -25.51 -6.77 21.82
C VAL A 434 -25.60 -5.59 22.79
N SER A 435 -24.73 -4.59 22.61
CA SER A 435 -24.72 -3.39 23.47
C SER A 435 -24.25 -2.13 22.72
N ASP A 436 -24.55 -0.96 23.32
CA ASP A 436 -24.09 0.34 22.81
C ASP A 436 -22.55 0.42 22.79
N GLU A 437 -21.90 -0.14 23.80
CA GLU A 437 -20.44 -0.17 23.94
C GLU A 437 -19.81 -1.00 22.84
N LEU A 438 -20.35 -2.19 22.56
CA LEU A 438 -19.84 -3.07 21.51
C LEU A 438 -20.08 -2.50 20.12
N MET A 439 -21.26 -1.91 19.87
CA MET A 439 -21.51 -1.22 18.59
C MET A 439 -20.55 -0.07 18.39
N THR A 440 -20.35 0.76 19.42
CA THR A 440 -19.42 1.89 19.36
C THR A 440 -17.98 1.42 19.17
N ALA A 441 -17.54 0.39 19.89
CA ALA A 441 -16.22 -0.19 19.74
C ALA A 441 -15.98 -0.67 18.31
N GLY A 442 -16.93 -1.44 17.72
CA GLY A 442 -16.83 -1.93 16.35
C GLY A 442 -16.80 -0.82 15.28
N LEU A 443 -17.50 0.30 15.57
CA LEU A 443 -17.58 1.43 14.64
C LEU A 443 -16.42 2.41 14.75
N VAL A 444 -15.85 2.63 15.94
CA VAL A 444 -14.79 3.62 16.18
C VAL A 444 -13.40 3.03 15.99
N VAL A 445 -13.21 1.76 16.35
CA VAL A 445 -11.91 1.11 16.26
C VAL A 445 -11.54 0.88 14.78
N GLU A 446 -10.36 1.36 14.43
CA GLU A 446 -9.74 1.24 13.11
C GLU A 446 -8.31 0.65 13.23
N PRO A 447 -7.69 0.16 12.14
CA PRO A 447 -6.31 -0.27 12.18
C PRO A 447 -5.38 0.80 12.79
N GLY A 448 -4.45 0.38 13.66
CA GLY A 448 -3.58 1.26 14.46
C GLY A 448 -4.14 1.61 15.85
N ALA A 449 -5.42 1.35 16.12
CA ALA A 449 -6.01 1.60 17.44
C ALA A 449 -5.48 0.62 18.51
N ARG A 450 -5.32 1.11 19.74
CA ARG A 450 -4.91 0.32 20.89
C ARG A 450 -6.15 -0.13 21.67
N VAL A 451 -6.25 -1.44 21.93
CA VAL A 451 -7.37 -2.06 22.62
C VAL A 451 -6.87 -2.97 23.75
N LYS A 452 -7.66 -3.12 24.80
CA LYS A 452 -7.40 -4.08 25.87
C LYS A 452 -8.32 -5.28 25.71
N LEU A 453 -7.75 -6.48 25.70
CA LEU A 453 -8.48 -7.72 25.55
C LEU A 453 -8.21 -8.63 26.73
N THR A 454 -9.27 -9.19 27.29
CA THR A 454 -9.21 -10.13 28.42
C THR A 454 -9.94 -11.40 28.03
N GLU A 455 -9.24 -12.54 28.11
CA GLU A 455 -9.81 -13.86 27.82
C GLU A 455 -9.43 -14.84 28.97
N ALA A 456 -10.45 -15.36 29.66
CA ALA A 456 -10.29 -16.05 30.91
C ALA A 456 -9.70 -17.46 30.75
N VAL A 457 -10.00 -18.19 29.65
CA VAL A 457 -9.56 -19.58 29.45
C VAL A 457 -8.04 -19.65 29.21
N THR A 458 -7.50 -18.70 28.49
CA THR A 458 -6.07 -18.64 28.19
C THR A 458 -5.28 -17.77 29.17
N GLY A 459 -5.99 -17.00 30.02
CA GLY A 459 -5.41 -16.05 30.95
C GLY A 459 -4.82 -14.80 30.29
N ILE A 460 -5.24 -14.51 29.06
CA ILE A 460 -4.82 -13.29 28.36
C ILE A 460 -5.51 -12.10 29.00
N ALA A 461 -4.73 -11.12 29.46
CA ALA A 461 -5.20 -9.83 29.96
C ALA A 461 -4.19 -8.75 29.56
N SER A 462 -4.17 -8.41 28.28
CA SER A 462 -3.10 -7.59 27.67
C SER A 462 -3.67 -6.56 26.70
N GLU A 463 -2.82 -5.65 26.29
CA GLU A 463 -3.11 -4.66 25.29
C GLU A 463 -2.61 -5.10 23.92
N PHE A 464 -3.36 -4.73 22.90
CA PHE A 464 -3.12 -5.10 21.50
C PHE A 464 -3.31 -3.90 20.59
N PHE A 465 -2.60 -3.88 19.48
CA PHE A 465 -2.94 -3.03 18.34
C PHE A 465 -3.82 -3.78 17.35
N VAL A 466 -4.90 -3.15 16.93
CA VAL A 466 -5.71 -3.66 15.83
C VAL A 466 -4.93 -3.48 14.52
N GLN A 467 -4.70 -4.56 13.82
CA GLN A 467 -3.97 -4.58 12.55
C GLN A 467 -4.91 -4.42 11.37
N GLY A 468 -6.05 -5.10 11.40
CA GLY A 468 -7.06 -5.07 10.36
C GLY A 468 -8.44 -5.37 10.91
N CYS A 469 -9.44 -5.00 10.13
CA CYS A 469 -10.84 -5.11 10.48
C CYS A 469 -11.62 -5.89 9.42
N GLU A 470 -12.57 -6.70 9.87
CA GLU A 470 -13.61 -7.27 9.03
C GLU A 470 -14.98 -6.91 9.63
N VAL A 471 -15.87 -6.43 8.78
CA VAL A 471 -17.25 -6.09 9.15
C VAL A 471 -18.18 -6.95 8.32
N VAL A 472 -19.02 -7.73 8.99
CA VAL A 472 -19.99 -8.61 8.35
C VAL A 472 -21.40 -8.18 8.73
N LEU A 473 -22.17 -7.77 7.73
CA LEU A 473 -23.61 -7.52 7.88
C LEU A 473 -24.33 -8.84 7.56
N ALA A 474 -24.78 -9.51 8.59
CA ALA A 474 -25.47 -10.78 8.43
C ALA A 474 -26.92 -10.61 7.93
N VAL A 475 -27.48 -11.68 7.38
CA VAL A 475 -28.85 -11.70 6.81
C VAL A 475 -29.92 -11.37 7.83
N ASP A 476 -29.69 -11.73 9.09
CA ASP A 476 -30.62 -11.48 10.22
C ASP A 476 -30.57 -10.03 10.75
N GLY A 477 -29.69 -9.19 10.19
CA GLY A 477 -29.50 -7.80 10.57
C GLY A 477 -28.47 -7.60 11.68
N THR A 478 -27.79 -8.64 12.13
CA THR A 478 -26.67 -8.50 13.07
C THR A 478 -25.40 -7.97 12.36
N ILE A 479 -24.61 -7.22 13.08
CA ILE A 479 -23.35 -6.67 12.61
C ILE A 479 -22.24 -7.33 13.43
N HIS A 480 -21.44 -8.13 12.74
CA HIS A 480 -20.26 -8.77 13.33
C HIS A 480 -19.03 -7.93 13.03
N PHE A 481 -18.22 -7.72 14.03
CA PHE A 481 -16.92 -7.11 13.93
C PHE A 481 -15.85 -8.14 14.27
N LYS A 482 -14.85 -8.23 13.40
CA LYS A 482 -13.69 -9.08 13.63
C LYS A 482 -12.44 -8.21 13.53
N TRP A 483 -11.60 -8.28 14.55
CA TRP A 483 -10.33 -7.58 14.59
C TRP A 483 -9.18 -8.58 14.51
N TYR A 484 -8.25 -8.31 13.62
CA TYR A 484 -6.95 -8.94 13.59
C TYR A 484 -6.03 -8.13 14.49
N VAL A 485 -5.37 -8.77 15.44
CA VAL A 485 -4.65 -8.06 16.50
C VAL A 485 -3.20 -8.53 16.62
N ALA A 486 -2.32 -7.62 17.00
CA ALA A 486 -0.94 -7.91 17.36
C ALA A 486 -0.66 -7.38 18.78
N PRO A 487 0.17 -8.07 19.58
CA PRO A 487 0.49 -7.63 20.93
C PRO A 487 1.05 -6.20 20.91
N ALA A 488 0.53 -5.32 21.77
CA ALA A 488 1.20 -4.07 22.07
C ALA A 488 2.40 -4.36 22.97
N SER A 489 3.57 -3.82 22.61
CA SER A 489 4.76 -3.96 23.43
C SER A 489 4.45 -3.46 24.85
N SER A 490 4.82 -4.23 25.87
CA SER A 490 4.76 -3.78 27.27
C SER A 490 5.86 -2.76 27.60
N ALA A 491 6.88 -2.65 26.75
CA ALA A 491 7.93 -1.67 26.92
C ALA A 491 7.40 -0.28 26.53
N LEU A 492 7.40 0.64 27.47
CA LEU A 492 7.09 2.03 27.24
C LEU A 492 8.36 2.74 26.73
N TYR A 493 8.26 3.49 25.63
CA TYR A 493 9.35 4.38 25.23
C TYR A 493 9.46 5.55 26.23
N TRP A 494 10.67 6.00 26.46
CA TRP A 494 10.92 7.18 27.27
C TRP A 494 10.32 8.42 26.60
N ILE A 495 9.39 9.08 27.29
CA ILE A 495 8.71 10.27 26.80
C ILE A 495 8.86 11.36 27.83
N LEU A 496 9.58 12.43 27.47
CA LEU A 496 9.86 13.53 28.39
C LEU A 496 8.56 14.22 28.85
N GLY A 497 8.40 14.38 30.15
CA GLY A 497 7.30 15.14 30.73
C GLY A 497 5.99 14.37 30.94
N ILE A 498 5.97 13.06 30.74
CA ILE A 498 4.80 12.19 31.01
C ILE A 498 5.12 11.31 32.21
N GLU A 499 4.31 11.41 33.27
CA GLU A 499 4.42 10.56 34.46
C GLU A 499 4.25 9.08 34.08
N GLY A 500 5.15 8.21 34.56
CA GLY A 500 5.19 6.78 34.23
C GLY A 500 5.84 6.45 32.88
N ALA A 501 6.21 7.44 32.08
CA ALA A 501 6.91 7.27 30.80
C ALA A 501 8.19 8.14 30.71
N SER A 502 8.56 8.82 31.80
CA SER A 502 9.77 9.67 31.89
C SER A 502 10.91 9.05 32.71
N GLU A 503 10.73 7.83 33.19
CA GLU A 503 11.68 7.13 34.06
C GLU A 503 12.47 6.11 33.25
N LEU A 504 13.67 6.52 32.80
CA LEU A 504 14.56 5.67 32.01
C LEU A 504 15.13 4.54 32.90
N ASP A 505 15.23 3.32 32.35
CA ASP A 505 15.72 2.09 32.97
C ASP A 505 14.84 1.50 34.11
N GLU A 506 13.74 2.16 34.51
CA GLU A 506 12.79 1.60 35.45
C GLU A 506 11.49 1.11 34.74
N THR A 507 10.88 2.00 33.98
CA THR A 507 9.60 1.74 33.29
C THR A 507 9.66 1.95 31.79
N THR A 508 10.70 2.62 31.31
CA THR A 508 10.82 3.03 29.90
C THR A 508 12.19 2.73 29.31
N ILE A 509 12.23 2.58 28.00
CA ILE A 509 13.46 2.41 27.20
C ILE A 509 13.58 3.56 26.20
N LEU A 510 14.81 3.86 25.76
CA LEU A 510 15.00 4.75 24.61
C LEU A 510 14.42 4.09 23.36
N GLY A 511 13.69 4.87 22.56
CA GLY A 511 13.26 4.43 21.24
C GLY A 511 14.47 4.25 20.29
N TYR A 512 14.46 3.24 19.46
CA TYR A 512 15.48 2.97 18.44
C TYR A 512 15.07 3.59 17.10
#